data_32f553f0314b7748dce94b658c211c01
#
_entry.id   32f553f0314b7748dce94b658c211c01
#
_cell.length_a   1.000
_cell.length_b   1.000
_cell.length_c   1.000
_cell.angle_alpha   90.00
_cell.angle_beta   90.00
_cell.angle_gamma   90.00
#
_symmetry.space_group_name_H-M   'P 1'
#
loop_
_entity.id
_entity.type
_entity.pdbx_description
1 polymer ?
#
loop_
_entity_poly.entity_id
_entity_poly.type
_entity_poly.pdbx_seq_one_letter_code
_entity_poly.pdbx_strand_id
1 'polypeptide(L)'
;MKISKLFMTLPEAYACTPDGMEIDRYGNLILSCPNYADEHMSGCVLRITKDRRVEKWFDVPVHPETGVARNMGIAFDGNWNIYLCDNQGWSERPELLYKGRVLKCEVDDAGNIKKTTVIADHMEHPNGIRIRGEYMYVTQSYLHPVKDPSGKLVSCVYRFHLDEHDIVITNTLEDPHILTTFITQNPETQYGADGIAFDSAGNLY
;
A
#
# COMPACT_ATOMS: atom_id res chain seq x y z
N MET A 1 -0.10 -6.99 -30.78
CA MET A 1 -0.71 -6.74 -29.46
C MET A 1 -0.65 -8.01 -28.64
N LYS A 2 -0.12 -7.99 -27.41
CA LYS A 2 -0.16 -9.16 -26.51
C LYS A 2 -1.53 -9.17 -25.81
N ILE A 3 -2.21 -10.32 -25.87
CA ILE A 3 -3.52 -10.49 -25.22
C ILE A 3 -3.28 -11.01 -23.79
N SER A 4 -3.90 -10.36 -22.80
CA SER A 4 -3.87 -10.83 -21.42
C SER A 4 -4.53 -12.22 -21.31
N LYS A 5 -3.91 -13.09 -20.52
CA LYS A 5 -4.46 -14.42 -20.22
C LYS A 5 -4.63 -14.56 -18.72
N LEU A 6 -5.69 -15.23 -18.32
CA LEU A 6 -5.90 -15.59 -16.92
C LEU A 6 -4.68 -16.39 -16.43
N PHE A 7 -4.01 -15.87 -15.40
CA PHE A 7 -2.89 -16.56 -14.79
C PHE A 7 -3.36 -17.65 -13.84
N MET A 8 -4.28 -17.30 -12.94
CA MET A 8 -4.90 -18.22 -11.97
C MET A 8 -6.12 -17.57 -11.32
N THR A 9 -6.95 -18.39 -10.66
CA THR A 9 -8.01 -17.93 -9.76
C THR A 9 -7.50 -18.07 -8.31
N LEU A 10 -7.72 -17.05 -7.50
CA LEU A 10 -7.37 -17.07 -6.08
C LEU A 10 -8.45 -17.77 -5.26
N PRO A 11 -8.08 -18.43 -4.14
CA PRO A 11 -9.05 -19.03 -3.23
C PRO A 11 -9.94 -17.96 -2.58
N GLU A 12 -11.25 -18.05 -2.72
CA GLU A 12 -12.22 -17.12 -2.15
C GLU A 12 -12.11 -17.01 -0.61
N ALA A 13 -11.64 -18.07 0.05
CA ALA A 13 -11.42 -18.07 1.49
C ALA A 13 -10.33 -17.11 1.97
N TYR A 14 -9.48 -16.61 1.06
CA TYR A 14 -8.34 -15.74 1.40
C TYR A 14 -8.40 -14.38 0.71
N ALA A 15 -8.99 -14.31 -0.47
CA ALA A 15 -8.94 -13.12 -1.29
C ALA A 15 -10.24 -12.89 -2.06
N CYS A 16 -10.87 -11.77 -1.77
CA CYS A 16 -11.98 -11.24 -2.58
C CYS A 16 -11.57 -9.97 -3.35
N THR A 17 -10.50 -9.29 -2.91
CA THR A 17 -9.94 -8.12 -3.59
C THR A 17 -8.42 -8.16 -3.48
N PRO A 18 -7.69 -8.65 -4.49
CA PRO A 18 -6.23 -8.51 -4.57
C PRO A 18 -5.83 -7.12 -5.05
N ASP A 19 -4.66 -6.65 -4.66
CA ASP A 19 -4.11 -5.35 -5.03
C ASP A 19 -2.61 -5.41 -5.34
N GLY A 20 -1.75 -4.87 -4.48
CA GLY A 20 -0.32 -4.77 -4.68
C GLY A 20 0.41 -6.12 -4.75
N MET A 21 1.44 -6.21 -5.57
CA MET A 21 2.25 -7.42 -5.69
C MET A 21 3.73 -7.15 -5.80
N GLU A 22 4.51 -8.09 -5.29
CA GLU A 22 5.99 -8.12 -5.35
C GLU A 22 6.50 -9.54 -5.54
N ILE A 23 7.79 -9.67 -5.83
CA ILE A 23 8.47 -10.96 -5.92
C ILE A 23 9.46 -11.09 -4.76
N ASP A 24 9.36 -12.17 -3.97
CA ASP A 24 10.28 -12.43 -2.88
C ASP A 24 11.65 -12.95 -3.38
N ARG A 25 12.63 -13.04 -2.44
CA ARG A 25 13.99 -13.54 -2.74
C ARG A 25 14.04 -14.97 -3.29
N TYR A 26 12.98 -15.73 -3.15
CA TYR A 26 12.86 -17.10 -3.66
C TYR A 26 12.18 -17.16 -5.02
N GLY A 27 11.67 -16.02 -5.51
CA GLY A 27 10.95 -15.88 -6.78
C GLY A 27 9.49 -16.31 -6.69
N ASN A 28 8.90 -16.30 -5.50
CA ASN A 28 7.45 -16.43 -5.32
C ASN A 28 6.79 -15.07 -5.55
N LEU A 29 5.58 -15.08 -6.07
CA LEU A 29 4.76 -13.88 -6.15
C LEU A 29 4.07 -13.67 -4.80
N ILE A 30 4.28 -12.49 -4.22
CA ILE A 30 3.68 -12.05 -2.97
C ILE A 30 2.58 -11.07 -3.30
N LEU A 31 1.39 -11.32 -2.81
CA LEU A 31 0.18 -10.59 -3.16
C LEU A 31 -0.49 -10.02 -1.92
N SER A 32 -0.65 -8.72 -1.91
CA SER A 32 -1.41 -8.00 -0.89
C SER A 32 -2.89 -8.06 -1.21
N CYS A 33 -3.72 -8.41 -0.25
CA CYS A 33 -5.17 -8.55 -0.41
C CYS A 33 -5.88 -7.70 0.63
N PRO A 34 -6.32 -6.48 0.29
CA PRO A 34 -7.09 -5.62 1.20
C PRO A 34 -8.51 -6.12 1.46
N ASN A 35 -9.06 -6.95 0.60
CA ASN A 35 -10.36 -7.61 0.73
C ASN A 35 -11.55 -6.66 0.92
N TYR A 36 -11.54 -5.53 0.21
CA TYR A 36 -12.61 -4.52 0.29
C TYR A 36 -14.01 -4.99 -0.12
N ALA A 37 -14.08 -6.03 -0.98
CA ALA A 37 -15.38 -6.54 -1.46
C ALA A 37 -16.17 -7.26 -0.36
N ASP A 38 -15.52 -7.63 0.74
CA ASP A 38 -16.14 -8.20 1.94
C ASP A 38 -15.70 -7.42 3.18
N GLU A 39 -16.62 -6.71 3.82
CA GLU A 39 -16.32 -5.88 4.99
C GLU A 39 -15.89 -6.72 6.21
N HIS A 40 -16.25 -8.01 6.27
CA HIS A 40 -15.89 -8.92 7.35
C HIS A 40 -14.56 -9.64 7.12
N MET A 41 -14.05 -9.63 5.89
CA MET A 41 -12.77 -10.24 5.55
C MET A 41 -11.66 -9.22 5.72
N SER A 42 -10.81 -9.40 6.74
CA SER A 42 -9.63 -8.56 6.95
C SER A 42 -8.55 -8.80 5.89
N GLY A 43 -7.67 -7.83 5.72
CA GLY A 43 -6.56 -7.92 4.78
C GLY A 43 -5.53 -8.98 5.19
N CYS A 44 -4.96 -9.64 4.18
CA CYS A 44 -3.91 -10.63 4.34
C CYS A 44 -2.84 -10.51 3.24
N VAL A 45 -1.77 -11.25 3.38
CA VAL A 45 -0.75 -11.41 2.33
C VAL A 45 -0.71 -12.87 1.91
N LEU A 46 -0.80 -13.09 0.60
CA LEU A 46 -0.69 -14.41 -0.01
C LEU A 46 0.72 -14.60 -0.60
N ARG A 47 1.18 -15.83 -0.59
CA ARG A 47 2.35 -16.30 -1.34
C ARG A 47 1.89 -17.25 -2.43
N ILE A 48 2.30 -16.97 -3.66
CA ILE A 48 2.05 -17.85 -4.81
C ILE A 48 3.40 -18.38 -5.26
N THR A 49 3.60 -19.66 -5.09
CA THR A 49 4.85 -20.33 -5.41
C THR A 49 5.04 -20.48 -6.92
N LYS A 50 6.27 -20.80 -7.38
CA LYS A 50 6.58 -20.99 -8.80
C LYS A 50 5.77 -22.12 -9.45
N ASP A 51 5.37 -23.11 -8.67
CA ASP A 51 4.47 -24.21 -9.07
C ASP A 51 2.99 -23.87 -8.91
N ARG A 52 2.67 -22.57 -8.70
CA ARG A 52 1.32 -22.00 -8.59
C ARG A 52 0.49 -22.50 -7.41
N ARG A 53 1.11 -22.93 -6.34
CA ARG A 53 0.38 -23.13 -5.08
C ARG A 53 0.16 -21.79 -4.40
N VAL A 54 -1.06 -21.58 -3.92
CA VAL A 54 -1.45 -20.39 -3.15
C VAL A 54 -1.51 -20.75 -1.70
N GLU A 55 -0.84 -19.98 -0.87
CA GLU A 55 -0.90 -20.08 0.59
C GLU A 55 -1.12 -18.69 1.21
N LYS A 56 -1.90 -18.63 2.26
CA LYS A 56 -1.94 -17.41 3.07
C LYS A 56 -0.65 -17.34 3.87
N TRP A 57 0.18 -16.34 3.57
CA TRP A 57 1.46 -16.19 4.24
C TRP A 57 1.25 -15.67 5.66
N PHE A 58 0.50 -14.58 5.80
CA PHE A 58 0.11 -14.06 7.13
C PHE A 58 -1.13 -13.16 7.04
N ASP A 59 -1.82 -13.03 8.17
CA ASP A 59 -2.86 -12.04 8.37
C ASP A 59 -2.20 -10.72 8.78
N VAL A 60 -2.53 -9.63 8.09
CA VAL A 60 -2.01 -8.30 8.44
C VAL A 60 -2.61 -7.85 9.78
N PRO A 61 -1.81 -7.34 10.72
CA PRO A 61 -2.33 -6.85 11.99
C PRO A 61 -3.42 -5.79 11.80
N VAL A 62 -4.58 -6.05 12.38
CA VAL A 62 -5.74 -5.16 12.25
C VAL A 62 -5.45 -3.78 12.83
N HIS A 63 -6.10 -2.77 12.30
CA HIS A 63 -6.05 -1.44 12.87
C HIS A 63 -6.85 -1.43 14.18
N PRO A 64 -6.29 -0.89 15.29
CA PRO A 64 -6.89 -1.02 16.62
C PRO A 64 -8.28 -0.36 16.75
N GLU A 65 -8.55 0.68 15.96
CA GLU A 65 -9.82 1.40 16.02
C GLU A 65 -10.86 0.86 15.03
N THR A 66 -10.43 0.28 13.90
CA THR A 66 -11.36 -0.22 12.87
C THR A 66 -11.61 -1.71 12.94
N GLY A 67 -10.69 -2.46 13.59
CA GLY A 67 -10.78 -3.91 13.75
C GLY A 67 -10.45 -4.71 12.48
N VAL A 68 -10.04 -4.06 11.40
CA VAL A 68 -9.67 -4.70 10.12
C VAL A 68 -8.33 -4.16 9.61
N ALA A 69 -7.67 -4.90 8.74
CA ALA A 69 -6.56 -4.43 7.90
C ALA A 69 -7.06 -4.27 6.46
N ARG A 70 -6.51 -3.29 5.75
CA ARG A 70 -6.86 -2.97 4.34
C ARG A 70 -5.59 -2.70 3.53
N ASN A 71 -4.65 -3.65 3.56
CA ASN A 71 -3.34 -3.53 2.96
C ASN A 71 -3.40 -3.55 1.42
N MET A 72 -3.03 -2.44 0.80
CA MET A 72 -2.94 -2.25 -0.65
C MET A 72 -1.52 -2.51 -1.17
N GLY A 73 -0.74 -1.49 -1.37
CA GLY A 73 0.62 -1.59 -1.87
C GLY A 73 1.54 -2.41 -0.96
N ILE A 74 2.50 -3.09 -1.57
CA ILE A 74 3.51 -3.91 -0.88
C ILE A 74 4.88 -3.67 -1.50
N ALA A 75 5.92 -3.61 -0.67
CA ALA A 75 7.31 -3.54 -1.10
C ALA A 75 8.24 -4.30 -0.13
N PHE A 76 9.40 -4.72 -0.60
CA PHE A 76 10.48 -5.26 0.22
C PHE A 76 11.62 -4.26 0.34
N ASP A 77 12.26 -4.19 1.52
CA ASP A 77 13.55 -3.54 1.67
C ASP A 77 14.72 -4.49 1.34
N GLY A 78 15.96 -3.98 1.41
CA GLY A 78 17.18 -4.76 1.15
C GLY A 78 17.41 -5.91 2.12
N ASN A 79 16.73 -5.93 3.27
CA ASN A 79 16.76 -6.98 4.28
C ASN A 79 15.56 -7.93 4.18
N TRP A 80 14.73 -7.77 3.15
CA TRP A 80 13.52 -8.53 2.92
C TRP A 80 12.39 -8.33 3.95
N ASN A 81 12.45 -7.25 4.72
CA ASN A 81 11.28 -6.81 5.48
C ASN A 81 10.20 -6.30 4.53
N ILE A 82 8.95 -6.52 4.91
CA ILE A 82 7.80 -6.12 4.12
C ILE A 82 7.31 -4.76 4.59
N TYR A 83 6.98 -3.89 3.64
CA TYR A 83 6.27 -2.65 3.90
C TYR A 83 4.91 -2.69 3.21
N LEU A 84 3.87 -2.29 3.92
CA LEU A 84 2.48 -2.33 3.48
C LEU A 84 1.81 -0.98 3.67
N CYS A 85 1.07 -0.52 2.67
CA CYS A 85 0.11 0.55 2.82
C CYS A 85 -1.21 -0.02 3.36
N ASP A 86 -1.54 0.26 4.61
CA ASP A 86 -2.83 -0.13 5.20
C ASP A 86 -3.82 1.03 5.04
N ASN A 87 -4.62 0.98 3.98
CA ASN A 87 -5.55 2.03 3.58
C ASN A 87 -6.92 1.82 4.21
N GLN A 88 -7.20 2.53 5.28
CA GLN A 88 -8.49 2.46 5.98
C GLN A 88 -9.58 3.34 5.36
N GLY A 89 -9.21 4.36 4.60
CA GLY A 89 -10.10 5.39 4.07
C GLY A 89 -10.89 5.00 2.81
N TRP A 90 -10.78 3.78 2.30
CA TRP A 90 -11.37 3.34 1.04
C TRP A 90 -12.87 3.62 0.88
N SER A 91 -13.63 3.54 1.94
CA SER A 91 -15.09 3.69 1.88
C SER A 91 -15.57 5.14 1.99
N GLU A 92 -14.67 6.12 2.07
CA GLU A 92 -14.97 7.54 2.27
C GLU A 92 -15.83 7.85 3.50
N ARG A 93 -15.94 6.90 4.43
CA ARG A 93 -16.65 7.12 5.69
C ARG A 93 -15.85 8.06 6.58
N PRO A 94 -16.46 9.11 7.15
CA PRO A 94 -15.73 10.11 7.95
C PRO A 94 -14.93 9.53 9.12
N GLU A 95 -15.42 8.46 9.75
CA GLU A 95 -14.76 7.78 10.85
C GLU A 95 -13.49 7.02 10.45
N LEU A 96 -13.28 6.79 9.15
CA LEU A 96 -12.10 6.13 8.58
C LEU A 96 -11.06 7.13 8.05
N LEU A 97 -11.40 8.41 7.96
CA LEU A 97 -10.46 9.44 7.54
C LEU A 97 -9.25 9.44 8.49
N TYR A 98 -8.07 9.57 7.92
CA TYR A 98 -6.79 9.62 8.64
C TYR A 98 -6.48 8.39 9.50
N LYS A 99 -7.08 7.23 9.17
CA LYS A 99 -6.74 5.94 9.79
C LYS A 99 -5.75 5.12 8.95
N GLY A 100 -5.39 5.61 7.77
CA GLY A 100 -4.38 4.97 6.94
C GLY A 100 -2.99 5.05 7.57
N ARG A 101 -2.18 4.01 7.34
CA ARG A 101 -0.84 3.88 7.91
C ARG A 101 0.09 3.08 7.01
N VAL A 102 1.40 3.23 7.22
CA VAL A 102 2.40 2.35 6.62
C VAL A 102 2.95 1.42 7.70
N LEU A 103 2.91 0.12 7.42
CA LEU A 103 3.40 -0.92 8.31
C LEU A 103 4.73 -1.46 7.78
N LYS A 104 5.68 -1.71 8.69
CA LYS A 104 6.87 -2.52 8.46
C LYS A 104 6.69 -3.85 9.17
N CYS A 105 6.82 -4.96 8.44
CA CYS A 105 6.81 -6.31 8.98
C CYS A 105 8.22 -6.91 8.85
N GLU A 106 8.89 -7.13 9.98
CA GLU A 106 10.20 -7.77 10.03
C GLU A 106 10.05 -9.27 9.81
N VAL A 107 10.82 -9.80 8.85
CA VAL A 107 10.76 -11.21 8.44
C VAL A 107 12.02 -11.94 8.86
N ASP A 108 11.89 -13.11 9.50
CA ASP A 108 13.04 -13.94 9.84
C ASP A 108 13.54 -14.78 8.65
N ASP A 109 14.63 -15.52 8.84
CA ASP A 109 15.23 -16.37 7.81
C ASP A 109 14.31 -17.53 7.39
N ALA A 110 13.40 -17.94 8.26
CA ALA A 110 12.39 -18.97 7.97
C ALA A 110 11.16 -18.40 7.25
N GLY A 111 11.08 -17.07 7.10
CA GLY A 111 9.97 -16.38 6.43
C GLY A 111 8.78 -16.08 7.35
N ASN A 112 8.96 -16.10 8.67
CA ASN A 112 7.91 -15.76 9.62
C ASN A 112 7.97 -14.26 9.95
N ILE A 113 6.81 -13.66 10.20
CA ILE A 113 6.72 -12.29 10.69
C ILE A 113 7.06 -12.27 12.18
N LYS A 114 8.14 -11.58 12.54
CA LYS A 114 8.60 -11.42 13.92
C LYS A 114 7.98 -10.24 14.63
N LYS A 115 7.85 -9.15 13.91
CA LYS A 115 7.41 -7.87 14.47
C LYS A 115 6.72 -7.05 13.39
N THR A 116 5.68 -6.34 13.76
CA THR A 116 5.06 -5.31 12.92
C THR A 116 5.14 -3.97 13.65
N THR A 117 5.58 -2.94 12.94
CA THR A 117 5.73 -1.58 13.46
C THR A 117 4.99 -0.62 12.52
N VAL A 118 4.29 0.35 13.07
CA VAL A 118 3.75 1.48 12.32
C VAL A 118 4.90 2.44 12.05
N ILE A 119 5.18 2.75 10.79
CA ILE A 119 6.24 3.69 10.38
C ILE A 119 5.66 5.08 10.18
N ALA A 120 4.55 5.17 9.44
CA ALA A 120 3.82 6.41 9.24
C ALA A 120 2.34 6.17 9.53
N ASP A 121 1.69 7.13 10.17
CA ASP A 121 0.30 7.07 10.62
C ASP A 121 -0.45 8.34 10.22
N HIS A 122 -1.75 8.33 10.46
CA HIS A 122 -2.64 9.46 10.17
C HIS A 122 -2.72 9.81 8.68
N MET A 123 -2.50 8.82 7.82
CA MET A 123 -2.65 8.97 6.38
C MET A 123 -4.11 8.82 5.96
N GLU A 124 -4.46 9.43 4.85
CA GLU A 124 -5.83 9.33 4.34
C GLU A 124 -6.02 8.10 3.45
N HIS A 125 -5.27 8.03 2.34
CA HIS A 125 -5.37 6.96 1.36
C HIS A 125 -3.96 6.51 0.89
N PRO A 126 -3.11 5.94 1.77
CA PRO A 126 -1.85 5.37 1.33
C PRO A 126 -2.13 4.18 0.40
N ASN A 127 -1.56 4.20 -0.80
CA ASN A 127 -1.89 3.23 -1.85
C ASN A 127 -0.65 2.47 -2.34
N GLY A 128 0.04 2.97 -3.37
CA GLY A 128 1.25 2.34 -3.88
C GLY A 128 2.46 2.59 -2.99
N ILE A 129 3.38 1.64 -2.95
CA ILE A 129 4.63 1.76 -2.20
C ILE A 129 5.78 1.15 -2.99
N ARG A 130 6.94 1.79 -2.98
CA ARG A 130 8.21 1.25 -3.50
C ARG A 130 9.36 1.69 -2.62
N ILE A 131 10.40 0.84 -2.57
CA ILE A 131 11.64 1.14 -1.87
C ILE A 131 12.77 1.20 -2.89
N ARG A 132 13.62 2.23 -2.76
CA ARG A 132 14.82 2.39 -3.55
C ARG A 132 15.94 3.03 -2.73
N GLY A 133 17.06 2.31 -2.59
CA GLY A 133 18.14 2.75 -1.69
C GLY A 133 17.65 2.86 -0.25
N GLU A 134 17.87 4.01 0.34
CA GLU A 134 17.50 4.29 1.74
C GLU A 134 16.12 4.95 1.88
N TYR A 135 15.34 5.00 0.80
CA TYR A 135 14.06 5.71 0.80
C TYR A 135 12.89 4.80 0.42
N MET A 136 11.80 5.03 1.11
CA MET A 136 10.47 4.52 0.80
C MET A 136 9.65 5.62 0.14
N TYR A 137 8.92 5.27 -0.93
CA TYR A 137 8.03 6.17 -1.67
C TYR A 137 6.63 5.62 -1.56
N VAL A 138 5.69 6.47 -1.14
CA VAL A 138 4.29 6.09 -0.90
C VAL A 138 3.39 7.06 -1.62
N THR A 139 2.49 6.55 -2.46
CA THR A 139 1.42 7.36 -3.02
C THR A 139 0.31 7.54 -2.00
N GLN A 140 -0.26 8.72 -1.95
CA GLN A 140 -1.54 8.99 -1.34
C GLN A 140 -2.51 9.43 -2.42
N SER A 141 -3.58 8.67 -2.61
CA SER A 141 -4.49 8.87 -3.75
C SER A 141 -5.11 10.24 -3.76
N TYR A 142 -5.35 10.84 -2.60
CA TYR A 142 -5.72 12.25 -2.46
C TYR A 142 -5.50 12.78 -1.04
N LEU A 143 -5.36 14.11 -0.97
CA LEU A 143 -5.35 14.90 0.26
C LEU A 143 -6.72 15.56 0.38
N HIS A 144 -7.64 14.97 1.13
CA HIS A 144 -9.05 15.39 1.17
C HIS A 144 -9.28 16.88 1.47
N PRO A 145 -8.58 17.50 2.42
CA PRO A 145 -8.76 18.92 2.70
C PRO A 145 -8.13 19.83 1.65
N VAL A 146 -7.30 19.29 0.75
CA VAL A 146 -6.55 20.08 -0.23
C VAL A 146 -7.24 20.03 -1.59
N LYS A 147 -7.64 21.16 -2.09
CA LYS A 147 -8.17 21.32 -3.45
C LYS A 147 -7.28 22.31 -4.22
N ASP A 148 -7.13 22.08 -5.51
CA ASP A 148 -6.56 23.10 -6.37
C ASP A 148 -7.54 24.29 -6.54
N PRO A 149 -7.12 25.42 -7.14
CA PRO A 149 -8.02 26.57 -7.38
C PRO A 149 -9.27 26.24 -8.22
N SER A 150 -9.27 25.15 -8.98
CA SER A 150 -10.43 24.66 -9.74
C SER A 150 -11.33 23.70 -8.96
N GLY A 151 -11.01 23.42 -7.70
CA GLY A 151 -11.74 22.49 -6.82
C GLY A 151 -11.42 21.02 -7.03
N LYS A 152 -10.39 20.67 -7.80
CA LYS A 152 -9.96 19.28 -8.02
C LYS A 152 -9.16 18.75 -6.86
N LEU A 153 -9.26 17.45 -6.64
CA LEU A 153 -8.45 16.73 -5.64
C LEU A 153 -6.96 16.77 -5.99
N VAL A 154 -6.15 16.89 -4.98
CA VAL A 154 -4.69 16.81 -5.06
C VAL A 154 -4.24 15.46 -4.52
N SER A 155 -3.40 14.77 -5.28
CA SER A 155 -2.69 13.56 -4.88
C SER A 155 -1.24 13.89 -4.57
N CYS A 156 -0.55 13.05 -3.82
CA CYS A 156 0.88 13.23 -3.60
C CYS A 156 1.65 11.91 -3.60
N VAL A 157 2.96 12.04 -3.70
CA VAL A 157 3.93 10.99 -3.33
C VAL A 157 4.69 11.49 -2.11
N TYR A 158 4.66 10.72 -1.05
CA TYR A 158 5.55 10.89 0.09
C TYR A 158 6.88 10.19 -0.14
N ARG A 159 7.94 10.72 0.44
CA ARG A 159 9.25 10.08 0.52
C ARG A 159 9.73 10.10 1.97
N PHE A 160 9.94 8.91 2.54
CA PHE A 160 10.44 8.71 3.88
C PHE A 160 11.82 8.07 3.83
N HIS A 161 12.72 8.42 4.74
CA HIS A 161 13.93 7.65 4.94
C HIS A 161 13.60 6.36 5.71
N LEU A 162 14.25 5.24 5.40
CA LEU A 162 13.90 3.94 6.01
C LEU A 162 14.21 3.85 7.49
N ASP A 163 15.06 4.77 8.02
CA ASP A 163 15.36 4.88 9.45
C ASP A 163 14.34 5.74 10.22
N GLU A 164 13.45 6.44 9.51
CA GLU A 164 12.39 7.22 10.16
C GLU A 164 11.31 6.29 10.71
N HIS A 165 10.72 6.71 11.82
CA HIS A 165 9.65 6.00 12.50
C HIS A 165 8.77 6.98 13.27
N ASP A 166 7.62 6.53 13.74
CA ASP A 166 6.67 7.36 14.50
C ASP A 166 6.24 8.64 13.75
N ILE A 167 6.16 8.55 12.42
CA ILE A 167 5.79 9.66 11.55
C ILE A 167 4.27 9.86 11.64
N VAL A 168 3.83 11.10 11.86
CA VAL A 168 2.43 11.50 11.82
C VAL A 168 2.23 12.46 10.66
N ILE A 169 1.45 12.04 9.67
CA ILE A 169 1.21 12.83 8.45
C ILE A 169 0.21 13.96 8.73
N THR A 170 0.53 15.15 8.24
CA THR A 170 -0.31 16.34 8.45
C THR A 170 -1.48 16.44 7.46
N ASN A 171 -1.42 15.72 6.34
CA ASN A 171 -2.36 15.80 5.22
C ASN A 171 -2.53 17.22 4.64
N THR A 172 -1.49 18.03 4.70
CA THR A 172 -1.41 19.37 4.10
C THR A 172 -0.27 19.45 3.10
N LEU A 173 -0.25 20.48 2.26
CA LEU A 173 0.84 20.69 1.28
C LEU A 173 2.18 21.04 1.92
N GLU A 174 2.17 21.44 3.16
CA GLU A 174 3.36 21.79 3.95
C GLU A 174 4.01 20.57 4.62
N ASP A 175 3.44 19.37 4.46
CA ASP A 175 4.05 18.16 5.02
C ASP A 175 5.47 17.97 4.46
N PRO A 176 6.50 17.87 5.33
CA PRO A 176 7.90 17.84 4.91
C PRO A 176 8.26 16.58 4.10
N HIS A 177 7.46 15.53 4.18
CA HIS A 177 7.69 14.27 3.47
C HIS A 177 7.11 14.29 2.05
N ILE A 178 6.34 15.30 1.65
CA ILE A 178 5.82 15.37 0.28
C ILE A 178 6.98 15.59 -0.70
N LEU A 179 7.17 14.61 -1.59
CA LEU A 179 8.12 14.70 -2.68
C LEU A 179 7.55 15.50 -3.85
N THR A 180 6.29 15.23 -4.21
CA THR A 180 5.60 15.87 -5.32
C THR A 180 4.09 15.72 -5.18
N THR A 181 3.35 16.58 -5.90
CA THR A 181 1.89 16.58 -5.93
C THR A 181 1.37 16.49 -7.35
N PHE A 182 0.16 15.98 -7.51
CA PHE A 182 -0.55 15.86 -8.78
C PHE A 182 -1.98 16.33 -8.62
N ILE A 183 -2.54 16.90 -9.68
CA ILE A 183 -3.94 17.28 -9.73
C ILE A 183 -4.69 16.20 -10.51
N THR A 184 -5.79 15.71 -9.96
CA THR A 184 -6.67 14.74 -10.61
C THR A 184 -7.18 15.32 -11.94
N GLN A 185 -6.87 14.65 -13.05
CA GLN A 185 -7.26 15.10 -14.39
C GLN A 185 -8.70 14.70 -14.74
N ASN A 186 -9.20 13.61 -14.16
CA ASN A 186 -10.55 13.13 -14.42
C ASN A 186 -11.49 13.53 -13.26
N PRO A 187 -12.35 14.55 -13.47
CA PRO A 187 -13.27 15.02 -12.45
C PRO A 187 -14.41 14.03 -12.13
N GLU A 188 -14.66 13.05 -13.02
CA GLU A 188 -15.75 12.11 -12.83
C GLU A 188 -15.36 10.95 -11.91
N THR A 189 -14.13 10.46 -12.01
CA THR A 189 -13.65 9.34 -11.21
C THR A 189 -12.89 9.78 -9.97
N GLN A 190 -12.25 10.94 -10.01
CA GLN A 190 -11.46 11.54 -8.93
C GLN A 190 -10.44 10.59 -8.25
N TYR A 191 -10.03 9.52 -8.95
CA TYR A 191 -8.94 8.68 -8.48
C TYR A 191 -7.62 9.40 -8.71
N GLY A 192 -6.80 9.44 -7.67
CA GLY A 192 -5.49 10.07 -7.69
C GLY A 192 -4.35 9.09 -7.99
N ALA A 193 -3.19 9.38 -7.43
CA ALA A 193 -2.03 8.49 -7.53
C ALA A 193 -2.33 7.12 -6.91
N ASP A 194 -1.97 6.07 -7.64
CA ASP A 194 -2.23 4.68 -7.29
C ASP A 194 -0.90 3.91 -7.21
N GLY A 195 -0.73 2.83 -7.95
CA GLY A 195 0.51 2.06 -7.99
C GLY A 195 1.68 2.88 -8.56
N ILE A 196 2.90 2.63 -8.06
CA ILE A 196 4.12 3.28 -8.54
C ILE A 196 5.19 2.26 -8.87
N ALA A 197 6.10 2.63 -9.77
CA ALA A 197 7.23 1.81 -10.16
C ALA A 197 8.44 2.67 -10.53
N PHE A 198 9.64 2.12 -10.35
CA PHE A 198 10.88 2.70 -10.85
C PHE A 198 11.32 2.00 -12.13
N ASP A 199 11.84 2.77 -13.09
CA ASP A 199 12.61 2.22 -14.18
C ASP A 199 14.09 1.99 -13.78
N SER A 200 14.87 1.40 -14.67
CA SER A 200 16.30 1.14 -14.44
C SER A 200 17.14 2.43 -14.33
N ALA A 201 16.67 3.53 -14.92
CA ALA A 201 17.33 4.84 -14.83
C ALA A 201 16.99 5.57 -13.53
N GLY A 202 15.98 5.13 -12.79
CA GLY A 202 15.55 5.70 -11.55
C GLY A 202 14.42 6.71 -11.63
N ASN A 203 13.78 6.77 -12.75
CA ASN A 203 12.56 7.57 -12.87
C ASN A 203 11.42 6.83 -12.16
N LEU A 204 10.60 7.60 -11.45
CA LEU A 204 9.39 7.13 -10.79
C LEU A 204 8.17 7.41 -11.68
N TYR A 205 7.36 6.37 -11.87
CA TYR A 205 6.13 6.42 -12.67
C TYR A 205 4.93 6.04 -11.83
#